data_a3623c5e9b6bb4b3c8b651ac79aa97af
#
_entry.id   a3623c5e9b6bb4b3c8b651ac79aa97af
#
_cell.length_a   1.000
_cell.length_b   1.000
_cell.length_c   1.000
_cell.angle_alpha   90.00
_cell.angle_beta   90.00
_cell.angle_gamma   90.00
#
_symmetry.space_group_name_H-M   'P 1'
#
loop_
_entity.id
_entity.type
_entity.pdbx_description
1 polymer ?
#
loop_
_entity_poly.entity_id
_entity_poly.type
_entity_poly.pdbx_seq_one_letter_code
_entity_poly.pdbx_strand_id
1 'polypeptide(L)'
;IFESDFVSGNMSYADRQTHAGIFTLYYKKSPDVLRGTMKADGTYEYESEVQYWMPFDGGIGFHDASWRDEFGGDIYLTGGSHGCINLPPDNAAVLYDIIQYGVPIVCFY
;
A
#
# COMPACT_ATOMS: atom_id res chain seq x y z
N ILE A 1 -15.30 -11.40 -8.50
CA ILE A 1 -15.03 -10.24 -7.63
C ILE A 1 -13.98 -10.60 -6.61
N PHE A 2 -13.05 -9.68 -6.39
CA PHE A 2 -11.98 -9.84 -5.41
C PHE A 2 -12.30 -9.01 -4.16
N GLU A 3 -12.14 -9.62 -2.99
CA GLU A 3 -12.26 -8.94 -1.70
C GLU A 3 -11.09 -9.35 -0.82
N SER A 4 -10.60 -8.43 0.02
CA SER A 4 -9.51 -8.70 0.96
C SER A 4 -9.57 -7.76 2.15
N ASP A 5 -9.17 -8.25 3.31
CA ASP A 5 -8.75 -7.40 4.41
C ASP A 5 -7.45 -6.70 4.03
N PHE A 6 -7.22 -5.51 4.61
CA PHE A 6 -6.03 -4.72 4.34
C PHE A 6 -5.69 -3.82 5.52
N VAL A 7 -4.50 -3.22 5.49
CA VAL A 7 -4.11 -2.17 6.43
C VAL A 7 -3.70 -0.94 5.64
N SER A 8 -4.41 0.17 5.86
CA SER A 8 -4.13 1.45 5.22
C SER A 8 -3.19 2.32 6.08
N GLY A 9 -2.99 3.57 5.67
CA GLY A 9 -2.13 4.51 6.37
C GLY A 9 -2.55 4.75 7.81
N ASN A 10 -1.54 4.91 8.69
CA ASN A 10 -1.75 5.08 10.12
C ASN A 10 -2.44 6.42 10.42
N MET A 11 -3.65 6.37 10.95
CA MET A 11 -4.47 7.55 11.23
C MET A 11 -3.95 8.39 12.40
N SER A 12 -3.04 7.84 13.21
CA SER A 12 -2.40 8.58 14.31
C SER A 12 -1.38 9.62 13.83
N TYR A 13 -0.98 9.55 12.55
CA TYR A 13 -0.01 10.47 11.93
C TYR A 13 -0.63 11.08 10.68
N ALA A 14 -0.74 12.41 10.65
CA ALA A 14 -1.37 13.12 9.52
C ALA A 14 -0.68 12.85 8.18
N ASP A 15 0.64 12.69 8.18
CA ASP A 15 1.44 12.44 6.98
C ASP A 15 1.46 10.97 6.53
N ARG A 16 0.79 10.08 7.27
CA ARG A 16 0.71 8.64 6.96
C ARG A 16 -0.68 8.18 6.55
N GLN A 17 -1.66 9.05 6.59
CA GLN A 17 -3.03 8.69 6.22
C GLN A 17 -3.14 8.43 4.72
N THR A 18 -3.84 7.36 4.35
CA THR A 18 -4.22 7.14 2.96
C THR A 18 -5.24 8.21 2.57
N HIS A 19 -4.99 8.90 1.45
CA HIS A 19 -5.85 9.99 1.02
C HIS A 19 -7.19 9.47 0.50
N ALA A 20 -8.29 10.13 0.88
CA ALA A 20 -9.59 9.90 0.25
C ALA A 20 -9.59 10.54 -1.14
N GLY A 21 -10.29 9.95 -2.08
CA GLY A 21 -10.40 10.49 -3.44
C GLY A 21 -10.57 9.42 -4.50
N ILE A 22 -10.49 9.85 -5.75
CA ILE A 22 -10.59 8.97 -6.91
C ILE A 22 -9.25 9.04 -7.64
N PHE A 23 -8.65 7.86 -7.84
CA PHE A 23 -7.33 7.72 -8.43
C PHE A 23 -7.39 6.71 -9.58
N THR A 24 -6.30 6.59 -10.34
CA THR A 24 -6.15 5.53 -11.34
C THR A 24 -4.85 4.79 -11.12
N LEU A 25 -4.84 3.49 -11.40
CA LEU A 25 -3.62 2.68 -11.31
C LEU A 25 -2.58 3.21 -12.30
N TYR A 26 -1.37 3.52 -11.80
CA TYR A 26 -0.27 4.02 -12.64
C TYR A 26 0.37 2.92 -13.46
N TYR A 27 0.74 1.83 -12.81
CA TYR A 27 1.38 0.65 -13.38
C TYR A 27 1.35 -0.47 -12.34
N LYS A 28 1.87 -1.62 -12.68
CA LYS A 28 2.11 -2.69 -11.73
C LYS A 28 3.49 -3.28 -11.99
N LYS A 29 4.18 -3.66 -10.92
CA LYS A 29 5.55 -4.19 -11.00
C LYS A 29 5.75 -5.31 -9.98
N SER A 30 6.49 -6.33 -10.37
CA SER A 30 6.82 -7.48 -9.54
C SER A 30 8.23 -7.99 -9.88
N PRO A 31 9.15 -8.12 -8.89
CA PRO A 31 9.10 -7.51 -7.55
C PRO A 31 9.57 -6.06 -7.56
N ASP A 32 9.51 -5.40 -6.41
CA ASP A 32 10.04 -4.04 -6.24
C ASP A 32 10.53 -3.83 -4.80
N VAL A 33 11.26 -2.74 -4.60
CA VAL A 33 11.70 -2.30 -3.27
C VAL A 33 11.09 -0.92 -3.01
N LEU A 34 10.31 -0.82 -1.94
CA LEU A 34 9.69 0.43 -1.53
C LEU A 34 10.60 1.15 -0.54
N ARG A 35 10.86 2.44 -0.80
CA ARG A 35 11.73 3.26 0.02
C ARG A 35 10.99 4.47 0.55
N GLY A 36 11.24 4.79 1.84
CA GLY A 36 10.78 6.03 2.44
C GLY A 36 11.64 7.21 2.02
N THR A 37 11.46 8.34 2.72
CA THR A 37 12.23 9.56 2.47
C THR A 37 13.71 9.36 2.77
N MET A 38 14.58 9.87 1.91
CA MET A 38 16.03 9.84 2.15
C MET A 38 16.40 10.78 3.30
N LYS A 39 17.17 10.26 4.25
CA LYS A 39 17.70 11.03 5.38
C LYS A 39 18.95 11.79 4.97
N ALA A 40 19.37 12.74 5.84
CA ALA A 40 20.56 13.55 5.62
C ALA A 40 21.85 12.72 5.52
N ASP A 41 21.90 11.53 6.13
CA ASP A 41 23.06 10.62 6.10
C ASP A 41 23.12 9.74 4.84
N GLY A 42 22.19 9.92 3.91
CA GLY A 42 22.12 9.14 2.66
C GLY A 42 21.34 7.83 2.76
N THR A 43 20.84 7.48 3.94
CA THR A 43 19.98 6.29 4.11
C THR A 43 18.51 6.66 3.96
N TYR A 44 17.65 5.66 3.71
CA TYR A 44 16.21 5.85 3.63
C TYR A 44 15.56 5.63 4.99
N GLU A 45 14.44 6.31 5.23
CA GLU A 45 13.62 6.13 6.44
C GLU A 45 13.22 4.66 6.62
N TYR A 46 12.91 4.00 5.49
CA TYR A 46 12.68 2.55 5.46
C TYR A 46 12.98 2.02 4.05
N GLU A 47 13.25 0.72 3.97
CA GLU A 47 13.30 -0.04 2.72
C GLU A 47 12.54 -1.34 2.95
N SER A 48 11.61 -1.66 2.06
CA SER A 48 10.79 -2.86 2.15
C SER A 48 10.73 -3.57 0.81
N GLU A 49 11.13 -4.84 0.79
CA GLU A 49 10.95 -5.66 -0.41
C GLU A 49 9.51 -6.15 -0.49
N VAL A 50 8.91 -5.99 -1.65
CA VAL A 50 7.56 -6.45 -1.94
C VAL A 50 7.57 -7.29 -3.22
N GLN A 51 6.66 -8.25 -3.31
CA GLN A 51 6.52 -9.07 -4.51
C GLN A 51 5.62 -8.41 -5.55
N TYR A 52 4.69 -7.57 -5.10
CA TYR A 52 3.71 -6.92 -5.98
C TYR A 52 3.54 -5.46 -5.58
N TRP A 53 3.69 -4.57 -6.55
CA TRP A 53 3.56 -3.13 -6.34
C TRP A 53 2.58 -2.56 -7.37
N MET A 54 1.55 -1.90 -6.87
CA MET A 54 0.46 -1.37 -7.69
C MET A 54 0.13 0.06 -7.25
N PRO A 55 0.92 1.08 -7.68
CA PRO A 55 0.75 2.46 -7.22
C PRO A 55 -0.39 3.19 -7.92
N PHE A 56 -1.05 4.10 -7.18
CA PHE A 56 -2.17 4.91 -7.71
C PHE A 56 -2.20 6.35 -7.24
N ASP A 57 -1.40 6.74 -6.23
CA ASP A 57 -1.40 8.09 -5.65
C ASP A 57 0.01 8.46 -5.19
N GLY A 58 0.81 9.09 -6.06
CA GLY A 58 2.20 9.41 -5.76
C GLY A 58 2.97 8.17 -5.35
N GLY A 59 3.48 8.14 -4.12
CA GLY A 59 4.15 6.98 -3.54
C GLY A 59 3.21 5.99 -2.87
N ILE A 60 1.90 6.17 -2.96
CA ILE A 60 0.91 5.31 -2.33
C ILE A 60 0.35 4.31 -3.34
N GLY A 61 0.21 3.05 -2.92
CA GLY A 61 -0.35 2.00 -3.75
C GLY A 61 -0.66 0.75 -2.94
N PHE A 62 -1.11 -0.27 -3.65
CA PHE A 62 -1.32 -1.60 -3.07
C PHE A 62 -0.02 -2.40 -3.11
N HIS A 63 0.30 -3.13 -2.05
CA HIS A 63 1.40 -4.08 -2.05
C HIS A 63 1.18 -5.17 -1.01
N ASP A 64 1.89 -6.28 -1.15
CA ASP A 64 1.94 -7.33 -0.15
C ASP A 64 2.72 -6.87 1.08
N ALA A 65 2.36 -7.40 2.24
CA ALA A 65 3.03 -7.08 3.49
C ALA A 65 3.27 -8.36 4.30
N SER A 66 4.32 -9.07 3.93
CA SER A 66 4.69 -10.34 4.58
C SER A 66 5.09 -10.18 6.06
N TRP A 67 5.41 -8.94 6.47
CA TRP A 67 5.79 -8.62 7.85
C TRP A 67 4.61 -8.44 8.80
N ARG A 68 3.37 -8.50 8.29
CA ARG A 68 2.17 -8.39 9.14
C ARG A 68 1.50 -9.75 9.29
N ASP A 69 1.05 -10.04 10.52
CA ASP A 69 0.30 -11.27 10.83
C ASP A 69 -1.21 -11.04 10.74
N GLU A 70 -1.67 -9.79 10.89
CA GLU A 70 -3.08 -9.44 10.94
C GLU A 70 -3.40 -8.30 9.98
N PHE A 71 -4.61 -8.34 9.43
CA PHE A 71 -5.12 -7.34 8.50
C PHE A 71 -6.57 -7.02 8.83
N GLY A 72 -7.02 -5.83 8.40
CA GLY A 72 -8.41 -5.43 8.53
C GLY A 72 -8.77 -4.79 9.86
N GLY A 73 -10.06 -4.64 10.11
CA GLY A 73 -10.57 -4.03 11.33
C GLY A 73 -10.07 -2.63 11.57
N ASP A 74 -9.68 -2.34 12.82
CA ASP A 74 -9.24 -1.02 13.26
C ASP A 74 -7.71 -0.86 13.32
N ILE A 75 -6.95 -1.79 12.76
CA ILE A 75 -5.48 -1.76 12.79
C ILE A 75 -4.94 -0.42 12.26
N TYR A 76 -5.54 0.13 11.20
CA TYR A 76 -5.10 1.38 10.57
C TYR A 76 -5.17 2.59 11.49
N LEU A 77 -5.94 2.55 12.57
CA LEU A 77 -6.09 3.70 13.48
C LEU A 77 -4.80 4.00 14.23
N THR A 78 -4.06 2.98 14.66
CA THR A 78 -2.85 3.15 15.44
C THR A 78 -1.65 2.33 14.95
N GLY A 79 -1.89 1.26 14.20
CA GLY A 79 -0.86 0.35 13.70
C GLY A 79 -0.78 0.31 12.17
N GLY A 80 -1.22 1.37 11.51
CA GLY A 80 -1.28 1.43 10.05
C GLY A 80 0.07 1.62 9.38
N SER A 81 0.05 1.69 8.04
CA SER A 81 1.22 1.88 7.20
C SER A 81 1.62 3.36 7.10
N HIS A 82 2.57 3.68 6.22
CA HIS A 82 2.96 5.06 5.89
C HIS A 82 2.10 5.68 4.77
N GLY A 83 0.95 5.07 4.45
CA GLY A 83 0.01 5.54 3.42
C GLY A 83 -0.42 4.44 2.46
N CYS A 84 0.43 3.47 2.18
CA CYS A 84 0.12 2.37 1.26
C CYS A 84 -0.93 1.43 1.83
N ILE A 85 -1.60 0.72 0.94
CA ILE A 85 -2.57 -0.32 1.28
C ILE A 85 -1.83 -1.65 1.37
N ASN A 86 -1.66 -2.14 2.59
CA ASN A 86 -0.97 -3.41 2.86
C ASN A 86 -1.96 -4.57 2.75
N LEU A 87 -1.61 -5.54 1.92
CA LEU A 87 -2.45 -6.72 1.67
C LEU A 87 -1.76 -8.00 2.14
N PRO A 88 -2.55 -9.01 2.56
CA PRO A 88 -1.99 -10.35 2.73
C PRO A 88 -1.30 -10.80 1.43
N PRO A 89 -0.13 -11.46 1.50
CA PRO A 89 0.64 -11.80 0.29
C PRO A 89 -0.15 -12.58 -0.77
N ASP A 90 -0.93 -13.57 -0.38
CA ASP A 90 -1.73 -14.35 -1.33
C ASP A 90 -2.79 -13.51 -2.02
N ASN A 91 -3.42 -12.58 -1.28
CA ASN A 91 -4.43 -11.69 -1.82
C ASN A 91 -3.82 -10.63 -2.73
N ALA A 92 -2.62 -10.15 -2.39
CA ALA A 92 -1.88 -9.23 -3.26
C ALA A 92 -1.56 -9.87 -4.61
N ALA A 93 -1.20 -11.15 -4.62
CA ALA A 93 -0.95 -11.91 -5.86
C ALA A 93 -2.19 -11.99 -6.74
N VAL A 94 -3.35 -12.27 -6.14
CA VAL A 94 -4.63 -12.33 -6.87
C VAL A 94 -4.99 -10.96 -7.44
N LEU A 95 -4.88 -9.89 -6.63
CA LEU A 95 -5.16 -8.54 -7.11
C LEU A 95 -4.23 -8.15 -8.27
N TYR A 96 -2.95 -8.45 -8.15
CA TYR A 96 -1.97 -8.17 -9.20
C TYR A 96 -2.34 -8.81 -10.53
N ASP A 97 -2.88 -10.03 -10.51
CA ASP A 97 -3.27 -10.74 -11.72
C ASP A 97 -4.49 -10.12 -12.41
N ILE A 98 -5.42 -9.54 -11.64
CA ILE A 98 -6.68 -9.04 -12.19
C ILE A 98 -6.69 -7.53 -12.45
N ILE A 99 -5.89 -6.74 -11.71
CA ILE A 99 -5.88 -5.28 -11.86
C ILE A 99 -5.15 -4.88 -13.15
N GLN A 100 -5.63 -3.84 -13.83
CA GLN A 100 -5.06 -3.37 -15.07
C GLN A 100 -4.72 -1.88 -14.99
N TYR A 101 -3.74 -1.47 -15.80
CA TYR A 101 -3.36 -0.08 -15.97
C TYR A 101 -4.59 0.79 -16.25
N GLY A 102 -4.69 1.91 -15.55
CA GLY A 102 -5.78 2.86 -15.72
C GLY A 102 -7.07 2.53 -14.99
N VAL A 103 -7.14 1.39 -14.27
CA VAL A 103 -8.35 1.07 -13.50
C VAL A 103 -8.60 2.14 -12.43
N PRO A 104 -9.86 2.59 -12.24
CA PRO A 104 -10.17 3.58 -11.20
C PRO A 104 -10.09 2.96 -9.81
N ILE A 105 -9.53 3.74 -8.87
CA ILE A 105 -9.42 3.38 -7.46
C ILE A 105 -10.11 4.47 -6.65
N VAL A 106 -11.10 4.08 -5.87
CA VAL A 106 -11.87 5.00 -5.02
C VAL A 106 -11.52 4.74 -3.56
N CYS A 107 -10.97 5.76 -2.89
CA CYS A 107 -10.64 5.69 -1.47
C CYS A 107 -11.63 6.57 -0.69
N PHE A 108 -12.26 6.00 0.32
CA PHE A 108 -13.19 6.73 1.18
C PHE A 108 -13.17 6.15 2.60
N TYR A 109 -13.58 6.96 3.55
CA TYR A 109 -13.69 6.56 4.96
C TYR A 109 -15.14 6.51 5.41
#